data_a7912be236170370dcb9cfdc94ea471b
#
_entry.id   a7912be236170370dcb9cfdc94ea471b
#
_cell.length_a   1.000
_cell.length_b   1.000
_cell.length_c   1.000
_cell.angle_alpha   90.00
_cell.angle_beta   90.00
_cell.angle_gamma   90.00
#
_symmetry.space_group_name_H-M   'P 1'
#
loop_
_entity.id
_entity.type
_entity.pdbx_description
1 polymer ?
#
loop_
_entity_poly.entity_id
_entity_poly.type
_entity_poly.pdbx_seq_one_letter_code
_entity_poly.pdbx_strand_id
1 'polypeptide(L)'
;MEKNIFENLLITTFYIRYNEKKKLLNGKHFVRLFKKVEKDVCKLEESLLVEDREQSCQHIKEKLLSVLENNNEISDSIFYSLLHKDTDWDTTIDLLVKIIKYDGIISKQEKEVILKLSQQYNIDIESTKRKLKNKYTKKQRFSIFAAALIAMCIVVFGIGAWMVNSIEKKKMDKFNIEEYIKPIVRQKFAKPKRLWQ
;
A
#
# COMPACT_ATOMS: atom_id res chain seq x y z
N MET A 1 -18.27 13.41 -12.08
CA MET A 1 -18.04 12.17 -12.91
C MET A 1 -19.38 11.55 -13.18
N GLU A 2 -19.59 11.09 -14.40
CA GLU A 2 -20.82 10.37 -14.74
C GLU A 2 -20.92 9.08 -13.94
N LYS A 3 -22.13 8.76 -13.46
CA LYS A 3 -22.43 7.53 -12.72
C LYS A 3 -21.92 6.28 -13.44
N ASN A 4 -22.13 6.21 -14.76
CA ASN A 4 -21.72 5.08 -15.58
C ASN A 4 -20.20 4.87 -15.63
N ILE A 5 -19.39 5.95 -15.63
CA ILE A 5 -17.93 5.86 -15.55
C ILE A 5 -17.53 5.23 -14.21
N PHE A 6 -18.10 5.70 -13.10
CA PHE A 6 -17.81 5.18 -11.77
C PHE A 6 -18.16 3.69 -11.65
N GLU A 7 -19.33 3.29 -12.12
CA GLU A 7 -19.76 1.89 -12.10
C GLU A 7 -18.86 1.00 -12.97
N ASN A 8 -18.47 1.47 -14.16
CA ASN A 8 -17.53 0.77 -15.03
C ASN A 8 -16.14 0.63 -14.37
N LEU A 9 -15.67 1.64 -13.65
CA LEU A 9 -14.42 1.56 -12.88
C LEU A 9 -14.50 0.49 -11.78
N LEU A 10 -15.59 0.43 -11.02
CA LEU A 10 -15.82 -0.59 -10.00
C LEU A 10 -15.85 -2.00 -10.60
N ILE A 11 -16.64 -2.21 -11.65
CA ILE A 11 -16.78 -3.51 -12.31
C ILE A 11 -15.45 -3.97 -12.88
N THR A 12 -14.75 -3.10 -13.61
CA THR A 12 -13.49 -3.46 -14.28
C THR A 12 -12.37 -3.71 -13.26
N THR A 13 -12.25 -2.86 -12.24
CA THR A 13 -11.25 -3.06 -11.20
C THR A 13 -11.51 -4.34 -10.41
N PHE A 14 -12.79 -4.64 -10.12
CA PHE A 14 -13.17 -5.90 -9.49
C PHE A 14 -12.79 -7.10 -10.37
N TYR A 15 -13.14 -7.08 -11.65
CA TYR A 15 -12.84 -8.16 -12.59
C TYR A 15 -11.34 -8.43 -12.72
N ILE A 16 -10.52 -7.38 -12.80
CA ILE A 16 -9.06 -7.50 -12.82
C ILE A 16 -8.56 -8.20 -11.55
N ARG A 17 -8.96 -7.71 -10.38
CA ARG A 17 -8.52 -8.27 -9.08
C ARG A 17 -9.06 -9.68 -8.82
N TYR A 18 -10.25 -9.99 -9.35
CA TYR A 18 -10.85 -11.32 -9.31
C TYR A 18 -9.99 -12.32 -10.10
N ASN A 19 -9.63 -11.99 -11.34
CA ASN A 19 -8.83 -12.84 -12.21
C ASN A 19 -7.40 -13.07 -11.69
N GLU A 20 -6.80 -12.09 -11.03
CA GLU A 20 -5.48 -12.26 -10.40
C GLU A 20 -5.47 -13.34 -9.33
N LYS A 21 -6.57 -13.55 -8.64
CA LYS A 21 -6.65 -14.47 -7.51
C LYS A 21 -7.11 -15.87 -7.88
N LYS A 22 -7.79 -16.07 -9.02
CA LYS A 22 -8.31 -17.35 -9.57
C LYS A 22 -8.79 -18.39 -8.53
N LYS A 23 -9.13 -17.99 -7.32
CA LYS A 23 -9.58 -18.87 -6.23
C LYS A 23 -11.08 -18.67 -6.04
N LEU A 24 -11.79 -19.78 -5.80
CA LEU A 24 -13.19 -19.79 -5.39
C LEU A 24 -13.45 -18.71 -4.34
N LEU A 25 -14.12 -17.64 -4.75
CA LEU A 25 -14.51 -16.56 -3.87
C LEU A 25 -15.70 -17.02 -3.04
N ASN A 26 -15.46 -17.40 -1.78
CA ASN A 26 -16.56 -17.47 -0.82
C ASN A 26 -17.03 -16.05 -0.44
N GLY A 27 -18.24 -15.92 0.11
CA GLY A 27 -18.85 -14.63 0.42
C GLY A 27 -17.97 -13.70 1.25
N LYS A 28 -17.14 -14.21 2.18
CA LYS A 28 -16.20 -13.38 2.97
C LYS A 28 -15.06 -12.83 2.14
N HIS A 29 -14.53 -13.58 1.20
CA HIS A 29 -13.48 -13.13 0.28
C HIS A 29 -14.00 -12.11 -0.73
N PHE A 30 -15.23 -12.30 -1.22
CA PHE A 30 -15.90 -11.32 -2.08
C PHE A 30 -16.03 -9.98 -1.39
N VAL A 31 -16.56 -9.93 -0.18
CA VAL A 31 -16.73 -8.66 0.57
C VAL A 31 -15.39 -7.95 0.80
N ARG A 32 -14.33 -8.70 1.14
CA ARG A 32 -12.99 -8.11 1.31
C ARG A 32 -12.42 -7.58 0.00
N LEU A 33 -12.61 -8.31 -1.09
CA LEU A 33 -12.14 -7.90 -2.41
C LEU A 33 -12.88 -6.63 -2.86
N PHE A 34 -14.21 -6.63 -2.73
CA PHE A 34 -15.03 -5.49 -3.12
C PHE A 34 -14.68 -4.23 -2.31
N LYS A 35 -14.54 -4.32 -1.00
CA LYS A 35 -14.07 -3.20 -0.16
C LYS A 35 -12.71 -2.63 -0.60
N LYS A 36 -11.79 -3.50 -1.03
CA LYS A 36 -10.51 -3.04 -1.56
C LYS A 36 -10.67 -2.29 -2.87
N VAL A 37 -11.48 -2.83 -3.78
CA VAL A 37 -11.81 -2.19 -5.07
C VAL A 37 -12.46 -0.83 -4.85
N GLU A 38 -13.49 -0.77 -4.02
CA GLU A 38 -14.15 0.46 -3.63
C GLU A 38 -13.13 1.50 -3.13
N LYS A 39 -12.26 1.11 -2.18
CA LYS A 39 -11.20 1.99 -1.67
C LYS A 39 -10.23 2.46 -2.76
N ASP A 40 -9.85 1.58 -3.70
CA ASP A 40 -8.90 1.91 -4.76
C ASP A 40 -9.52 2.87 -5.79
N VAL A 41 -10.81 2.67 -6.14
CA VAL A 41 -11.57 3.57 -7.01
C VAL A 41 -11.81 4.91 -6.32
N CYS A 42 -12.17 4.88 -5.05
CA CYS A 42 -12.46 6.07 -4.25
C CYS A 42 -11.26 6.97 -3.98
N LYS A 43 -10.06 6.45 -3.99
CA LYS A 43 -8.83 7.27 -3.83
C LYS A 43 -8.56 8.21 -5.00
N LEU A 44 -9.11 7.92 -6.18
CA LEU A 44 -9.00 8.84 -7.33
C LEU A 44 -9.90 10.07 -7.20
N GLU A 45 -10.80 10.07 -6.24
CA GLU A 45 -11.95 10.94 -6.18
C GLU A 45 -11.83 12.20 -5.33
N GLU A 46 -10.67 12.58 -4.84
CA GLU A 46 -10.51 13.95 -4.32
C GLU A 46 -10.91 15.02 -5.36
N SER A 47 -11.09 14.60 -6.64
CA SER A 47 -11.51 15.46 -7.74
C SER A 47 -12.87 15.14 -8.38
N LEU A 48 -13.57 14.08 -7.94
CA LEU A 48 -14.74 13.56 -8.67
C LEU A 48 -15.95 13.40 -7.72
N LEU A 49 -16.79 14.42 -7.66
CA LEU A 49 -18.10 14.37 -6.96
C LEU A 49 -19.04 13.41 -7.71
N VAL A 50 -19.35 12.27 -7.12
CA VAL A 50 -20.43 11.39 -7.57
C VAL A 50 -21.55 11.53 -6.57
N GLU A 51 -22.64 12.10 -6.99
CA GLU A 51 -23.91 12.04 -6.25
C GLU A 51 -24.32 10.55 -6.19
N ASP A 52 -24.81 10.10 -5.05
CA ASP A 52 -25.27 8.71 -4.82
C ASP A 52 -24.20 7.62 -4.90
N ARG A 53 -22.96 7.93 -4.52
CA ARG A 53 -21.82 7.00 -4.53
C ARG A 53 -22.07 5.70 -3.78
N GLU A 54 -22.61 5.80 -2.54
CA GLU A 54 -22.91 4.63 -1.72
C GLU A 54 -23.94 3.73 -2.38
N GLN A 55 -24.96 4.33 -3.01
CA GLN A 55 -25.98 3.61 -3.73
C GLN A 55 -25.40 2.88 -4.96
N SER A 56 -24.50 3.51 -5.73
CA SER A 56 -23.82 2.87 -6.85
C SER A 56 -22.91 1.74 -6.40
N CYS A 57 -22.13 1.93 -5.31
CA CYS A 57 -21.31 0.86 -4.74
C CYS A 57 -22.16 -0.34 -4.29
N GLN A 58 -23.28 -0.10 -3.60
CA GLN A 58 -24.16 -1.16 -3.14
C GLN A 58 -24.81 -1.88 -4.33
N HIS A 59 -25.31 -1.14 -5.32
CA HIS A 59 -25.90 -1.70 -6.53
C HIS A 59 -24.92 -2.61 -7.30
N ILE A 60 -23.69 -2.15 -7.55
CA ILE A 60 -22.68 -2.95 -8.26
C ILE A 60 -22.26 -4.16 -7.42
N LYS A 61 -22.14 -4.02 -6.11
CA LYS A 61 -21.83 -5.13 -5.22
C LYS A 61 -22.88 -6.24 -5.29
N GLU A 62 -24.16 -5.89 -5.25
CA GLU A 62 -25.27 -6.84 -5.36
C GLU A 62 -25.31 -7.51 -6.74
N LYS A 63 -25.12 -6.73 -7.80
CA LYS A 63 -25.04 -7.22 -9.18
C LYS A 63 -23.91 -8.24 -9.38
N LEU A 64 -22.70 -7.93 -8.90
CA LEU A 64 -21.55 -8.84 -8.99
C LEU A 64 -21.73 -10.10 -8.14
N LEU A 65 -22.32 -9.98 -6.95
CA LEU A 65 -22.62 -11.12 -6.09
C LEU A 65 -23.63 -12.07 -6.74
N SER A 66 -24.74 -11.53 -7.25
CA SER A 66 -25.75 -12.31 -7.99
C SER A 66 -25.15 -13.05 -9.19
N VAL A 67 -24.25 -12.39 -9.94
CA VAL A 67 -23.56 -13.05 -11.06
C VAL A 67 -22.71 -14.23 -10.59
N LEU A 68 -21.97 -14.08 -9.51
CA LEU A 68 -21.13 -15.14 -8.95
C LEU A 68 -21.95 -16.29 -8.38
N GLU A 69 -23.08 -16.00 -7.75
CA GLU A 69 -24.00 -17.03 -7.22
C GLU A 69 -24.66 -17.86 -8.33
N ASN A 70 -25.01 -17.21 -9.44
CA ASN A 70 -25.68 -17.87 -10.56
C ASN A 70 -24.71 -18.60 -11.50
N ASN A 71 -23.48 -18.13 -11.67
CA ASN A 71 -22.54 -18.63 -12.68
C ASN A 71 -21.27 -19.26 -12.10
N ASN A 72 -21.05 -19.19 -10.79
CA ASN A 72 -19.84 -19.61 -10.08
C ASN A 72 -18.55 -18.87 -10.49
N GLU A 73 -18.56 -18.15 -11.63
CA GLU A 73 -17.43 -17.37 -12.13
C GLU A 73 -17.89 -16.19 -12.99
N ILE A 74 -17.01 -15.21 -13.20
CA ILE A 74 -17.21 -14.11 -14.10
C ILE A 74 -16.36 -14.37 -15.36
N SER A 75 -16.99 -14.92 -16.40
CA SER A 75 -16.35 -15.06 -17.72
C SER A 75 -16.19 -13.71 -18.42
N ASP A 76 -15.34 -13.67 -19.47
CA ASP A 76 -15.18 -12.45 -20.30
C ASP A 76 -16.53 -11.96 -20.85
N SER A 77 -17.40 -12.86 -21.34
CA SER A 77 -18.72 -12.51 -21.90
C SER A 77 -19.63 -11.88 -20.85
N ILE A 78 -19.67 -12.43 -19.65
CA ILE A 78 -20.44 -11.89 -18.52
C ILE A 78 -19.88 -10.53 -18.13
N PHE A 79 -18.56 -10.41 -18.00
CA PHE A 79 -17.90 -9.14 -17.67
C PHE A 79 -18.32 -8.03 -18.66
N TYR A 80 -18.23 -8.27 -19.96
CA TYR A 80 -18.61 -7.26 -20.96
C TYR A 80 -20.10 -6.93 -20.94
N SER A 81 -20.97 -7.86 -20.56
CA SER A 81 -22.42 -7.59 -20.41
C SER A 81 -22.76 -6.70 -19.20
N LEU A 82 -21.89 -6.63 -18.22
CA LEU A 82 -22.07 -5.81 -17.01
C LEU A 82 -21.74 -4.33 -17.26
N LEU A 83 -20.92 -4.02 -18.28
CA LEU A 83 -20.41 -2.68 -18.54
C LEU A 83 -21.48 -1.80 -19.21
N HIS A 84 -21.51 -0.53 -18.82
CA HIS A 84 -22.28 0.50 -19.51
C HIS A 84 -21.57 0.89 -20.81
N LYS A 85 -22.22 0.64 -21.94
CA LYS A 85 -21.64 0.88 -23.26
C LYS A 85 -21.57 2.36 -23.59
N ASP A 86 -22.64 3.10 -23.24
CA ASP A 86 -22.79 4.53 -23.49
C ASP A 86 -22.06 5.35 -22.41
N THR A 87 -20.73 5.29 -22.43
CA THR A 87 -19.85 5.92 -21.47
C THR A 87 -18.66 6.51 -22.20
N ASP A 88 -18.09 7.60 -21.69
CA ASP A 88 -16.78 8.09 -22.14
C ASP A 88 -15.68 7.11 -21.77
N TRP A 89 -15.35 6.23 -22.73
CA TRP A 89 -14.36 5.19 -22.54
C TRP A 89 -12.92 5.70 -22.51
N ASP A 90 -12.61 6.84 -23.17
CA ASP A 90 -11.29 7.47 -23.09
C ASP A 90 -11.00 7.87 -21.65
N THR A 91 -11.91 8.61 -21.03
CA THR A 91 -11.81 8.98 -19.61
C THR A 91 -11.80 7.75 -18.70
N THR A 92 -12.65 6.75 -18.96
CA THR A 92 -12.71 5.52 -18.18
C THR A 92 -11.38 4.76 -18.21
N ILE A 93 -10.77 4.58 -19.40
CA ILE A 93 -9.45 3.91 -19.53
C ILE A 93 -8.36 4.71 -18.83
N ASP A 94 -8.36 6.02 -18.92
CA ASP A 94 -7.37 6.87 -18.25
C ASP A 94 -7.44 6.74 -16.72
N LEU A 95 -8.63 6.70 -16.18
CA LEU A 95 -8.86 6.50 -14.75
C LEU A 95 -8.48 5.08 -14.32
N LEU A 96 -8.83 4.05 -15.10
CA LEU A 96 -8.40 2.67 -14.84
C LEU A 96 -6.88 2.55 -14.80
N VAL A 97 -6.17 3.16 -15.75
CA VAL A 97 -4.70 3.19 -15.76
C VAL A 97 -4.15 3.86 -14.51
N LYS A 98 -4.78 4.92 -14.01
CA LYS A 98 -4.37 5.58 -12.75
C LYS A 98 -4.58 4.64 -11.55
N ILE A 99 -5.75 3.95 -11.46
CA ILE A 99 -6.05 2.99 -10.37
C ILE A 99 -5.00 1.89 -10.31
N ILE A 100 -4.73 1.22 -11.44
CA ILE A 100 -3.80 0.10 -11.47
C ILE A 100 -2.33 0.52 -11.28
N LYS A 101 -1.99 1.77 -11.60
CA LYS A 101 -0.66 2.34 -11.34
C LYS A 101 -0.43 2.71 -9.89
N TYR A 102 -1.45 2.74 -9.07
CA TYR A 102 -1.34 3.19 -7.68
C TYR A 102 -0.33 2.35 -6.87
N ASP A 103 -0.27 1.05 -7.08
CA ASP A 103 0.76 0.19 -6.49
C ASP A 103 2.09 0.22 -7.26
N GLY A 104 2.12 0.89 -8.43
CA GLY A 104 3.27 1.17 -9.30
C GLY A 104 3.79 -0.05 -10.05
N ILE A 105 3.12 -1.21 -10.02
CA ILE A 105 3.39 -2.36 -10.90
C ILE A 105 2.12 -2.73 -11.62
N ILE A 106 2.17 -2.67 -12.93
CA ILE A 106 1.07 -3.17 -13.76
C ILE A 106 1.39 -4.61 -14.13
N SER A 107 0.53 -5.54 -13.72
CA SER A 107 0.65 -6.95 -14.05
C SER A 107 0.36 -7.22 -15.53
N LYS A 108 0.73 -8.41 -16.00
CA LYS A 108 0.41 -8.81 -17.39
C LYS A 108 -1.10 -8.90 -17.60
N GLN A 109 -1.84 -9.39 -16.62
CA GLN A 109 -3.30 -9.54 -16.69
C GLN A 109 -4.01 -8.18 -16.72
N GLU A 110 -3.58 -7.22 -15.88
CA GLU A 110 -4.11 -5.86 -15.90
C GLU A 110 -3.93 -5.20 -17.28
N LYS A 111 -2.74 -5.34 -17.88
CA LYS A 111 -2.46 -4.83 -19.22
C LYS A 111 -3.39 -5.47 -20.27
N GLU A 112 -3.56 -6.78 -20.20
CA GLU A 112 -4.39 -7.52 -21.15
C GLU A 112 -5.85 -7.06 -21.12
N VAL A 113 -6.43 -6.94 -19.91
CA VAL A 113 -7.82 -6.49 -19.75
C VAL A 113 -8.01 -5.08 -20.31
N ILE A 114 -7.10 -4.14 -19.96
CA ILE A 114 -7.23 -2.75 -20.45
C ILE A 114 -7.04 -2.66 -21.96
N LEU A 115 -6.10 -3.42 -22.55
CA LEU A 115 -5.91 -3.42 -24.00
C LEU A 115 -7.12 -4.03 -24.73
N LYS A 116 -7.73 -5.08 -24.19
CA LYS A 116 -8.97 -5.64 -24.74
C LYS A 116 -10.12 -4.61 -24.69
N LEU A 117 -10.27 -3.88 -23.59
CA LEU A 117 -11.26 -2.81 -23.47
C LEU A 117 -10.99 -1.69 -24.49
N SER A 118 -9.74 -1.23 -24.60
CA SER A 118 -9.36 -0.19 -25.57
C SER A 118 -9.69 -0.63 -27.00
N GLN A 119 -9.41 -1.89 -27.33
CA GLN A 119 -9.74 -2.44 -28.65
C GLN A 119 -11.24 -2.49 -28.88
N GLN A 120 -12.02 -2.93 -27.90
CA GLN A 120 -13.47 -3.08 -28.02
C GLN A 120 -14.20 -1.75 -28.17
N TYR A 121 -13.70 -0.70 -27.53
CA TYR A 121 -14.31 0.63 -27.54
C TYR A 121 -13.59 1.63 -28.45
N ASN A 122 -12.77 1.13 -29.40
CA ASN A 122 -12.03 1.92 -30.40
C ASN A 122 -11.15 3.04 -29.84
N ILE A 123 -10.56 2.80 -28.67
CA ILE A 123 -9.59 3.71 -28.06
C ILE A 123 -8.21 3.47 -28.66
N ASP A 124 -7.40 4.52 -28.80
CA ASP A 124 -6.03 4.42 -29.33
C ASP A 124 -5.17 3.47 -28.49
N ILE A 125 -4.94 2.28 -29.06
CA ILE A 125 -4.17 1.20 -28.43
C ILE A 125 -2.73 1.61 -28.17
N GLU A 126 -2.11 2.38 -29.07
CA GLU A 126 -0.70 2.77 -28.90
C GLU A 126 -0.54 3.81 -27.77
N SER A 127 -1.48 4.75 -27.66
CA SER A 127 -1.56 5.66 -26.51
C SER A 127 -1.73 4.89 -25.20
N THR A 128 -2.68 3.94 -25.17
CA THR A 128 -2.94 3.09 -24.02
C THR A 128 -1.72 2.27 -23.64
N LYS A 129 -1.03 1.64 -24.59
CA LYS A 129 0.23 0.91 -24.32
C LYS A 129 1.31 1.80 -23.72
N ARG A 130 1.45 3.04 -24.19
CA ARG A 130 2.40 4.01 -23.60
C ARG A 130 2.02 4.35 -22.17
N LYS A 131 0.74 4.56 -21.88
CA LYS A 131 0.22 4.81 -20.53
C LYS A 131 0.43 3.59 -19.61
N LEU A 132 0.40 2.36 -20.12
CA LEU A 132 0.59 1.12 -19.37
C LEU A 132 2.07 0.73 -19.12
N LYS A 133 3.03 1.57 -19.49
CA LYS A 133 4.44 1.29 -19.16
C LYS A 133 4.69 1.44 -17.65
N ASN A 134 5.32 0.44 -17.06
CA ASN A 134 5.74 0.49 -15.67
C ASN A 134 6.82 1.56 -15.46
N LYS A 135 6.70 2.36 -14.41
CA LYS A 135 7.71 3.36 -14.04
C LYS A 135 9.03 2.71 -13.63
N TYR A 136 8.94 1.55 -12.98
CA TYR A 136 10.11 0.80 -12.51
C TYR A 136 10.01 -0.68 -12.90
N THR A 137 11.14 -1.30 -13.23
CA THR A 137 11.22 -2.74 -13.40
C THR A 137 11.15 -3.45 -12.03
N LYS A 138 10.77 -4.75 -12.00
CA LYS A 138 10.79 -5.54 -10.76
C LYS A 138 12.16 -5.51 -10.08
N LYS A 139 13.25 -5.57 -10.88
CA LYS A 139 14.63 -5.53 -10.40
C LYS A 139 14.96 -4.20 -9.72
N GLN A 140 14.56 -3.08 -10.32
CA GLN A 140 14.78 -1.74 -9.74
C GLN A 140 14.02 -1.56 -8.42
N ARG A 141 12.79 -2.08 -8.30
CA ARG A 141 12.05 -2.04 -7.04
C ARG A 141 12.68 -2.88 -5.95
N PHE A 142 13.12 -4.09 -6.27
CA PHE A 142 13.84 -4.93 -5.32
C PHE A 142 15.09 -4.23 -4.81
N SER A 143 15.84 -3.59 -5.70
CA SER A 143 17.01 -2.79 -5.33
C SER A 143 16.69 -1.61 -4.42
N ILE A 144 15.61 -0.87 -4.71
CA ILE A 144 15.15 0.26 -3.86
C ILE A 144 14.71 -0.24 -2.49
N PHE A 145 13.95 -1.35 -2.43
CA PHE A 145 13.50 -1.94 -1.17
C PHE A 145 14.68 -2.47 -0.33
N ALA A 146 15.63 -3.14 -0.96
CA ALA A 146 16.85 -3.61 -0.29
C ALA A 146 17.68 -2.44 0.25
N ALA A 147 17.85 -1.36 -0.53
CA ALA A 147 18.53 -0.16 -0.07
C ALA A 147 17.83 0.51 1.12
N ALA A 148 16.50 0.57 1.11
CA ALA A 148 15.72 1.12 2.23
C ALA A 148 15.87 0.27 3.51
N LEU A 149 15.87 -1.07 3.39
CA LEU A 149 16.12 -1.97 4.52
C LEU A 149 17.53 -1.78 5.11
N ILE A 150 18.55 -1.69 4.25
CA ILE A 150 19.93 -1.46 4.69
C ILE A 150 20.02 -0.12 5.44
N ALA A 151 19.43 0.95 4.90
CA ALA A 151 19.40 2.25 5.55
C ALA A 151 18.73 2.19 6.92
N MET A 152 17.61 1.48 7.05
CA MET A 152 16.92 1.29 8.32
C MET A 152 17.78 0.52 9.33
N CYS A 153 18.48 -0.53 8.90
CA CYS A 153 19.42 -1.27 9.77
C CYS A 153 20.55 -0.36 10.27
N ILE A 154 21.14 0.47 9.39
CA ILE A 154 22.21 1.40 9.80
C ILE A 154 21.71 2.37 10.89
N VAL A 155 20.50 2.91 10.75
CA VAL A 155 19.91 3.80 11.75
C VAL A 155 19.70 3.09 13.09
N VAL A 156 19.13 1.88 13.06
CA VAL A 156 18.88 1.10 14.28
C VAL A 156 20.18 0.72 14.99
N PHE A 157 21.17 0.24 14.24
CA PHE A 157 22.50 -0.09 14.82
C PHE A 157 23.24 1.15 15.29
N GLY A 158 23.13 2.27 14.56
CA GLY A 158 23.75 3.54 14.98
C GLY A 158 23.17 4.06 16.30
N ILE A 159 21.84 4.02 16.46
CA ILE A 159 21.17 4.40 17.72
C ILE A 159 21.57 3.45 18.85
N GLY A 160 21.61 2.14 18.58
CA GLY A 160 22.05 1.14 19.56
C GLY A 160 23.48 1.38 20.06
N ALA A 161 24.43 1.58 19.14
CA ALA A 161 25.82 1.87 19.48
C ALA A 161 25.98 3.19 20.26
N TRP A 162 25.23 4.23 19.88
CA TRP A 162 25.21 5.49 20.61
C TRP A 162 24.67 5.35 22.04
N MET A 163 23.60 4.56 22.22
CA MET A 163 23.05 4.26 23.56
C MET A 163 24.06 3.52 24.45
N VAL A 164 24.73 2.48 23.91
CA VAL A 164 25.74 1.73 24.66
C VAL A 164 26.89 2.64 25.08
N ASN A 165 27.45 3.42 24.15
CA ASN A 165 28.52 4.37 24.49
C ASN A 165 28.09 5.43 25.52
N SER A 166 26.83 5.88 25.47
CA SER A 166 26.29 6.84 26.44
C SER A 166 26.19 6.23 27.86
N ILE A 167 25.80 4.95 27.93
CA ILE A 167 25.71 4.21 29.22
C ILE A 167 27.10 3.94 29.77
N GLU A 168 28.06 3.53 28.95
CA GLU A 168 29.45 3.32 29.38
C GLU A 168 30.09 4.61 29.88
N LYS A 169 29.90 5.72 29.17
CA LYS A 169 30.41 7.02 29.61
C LYS A 169 29.85 7.42 30.97
N LYS A 170 28.54 7.25 31.20
CA LYS A 170 27.91 7.52 32.50
C LYS A 170 28.44 6.60 33.61
N LYS A 171 28.78 5.34 33.33
CA LYS A 171 29.40 4.42 34.30
C LYS A 171 30.82 4.85 34.64
N MET A 172 31.61 5.24 33.66
CA MET A 172 32.98 5.75 33.89
C MET A 172 32.99 7.02 34.73
N ASP A 173 32.09 7.99 34.41
CA ASP A 173 31.98 9.23 35.18
C ASP A 173 31.60 8.94 36.67
N LYS A 174 30.70 8.00 36.90
CA LYS A 174 30.29 7.57 38.24
C LYS A 174 31.44 6.89 39.01
N PHE A 175 32.22 6.07 38.33
CA PHE A 175 33.36 5.40 38.89
C PHE A 175 34.47 6.39 39.29
N ASN A 176 34.76 7.35 38.44
CA ASN A 176 35.72 8.40 38.73
C ASN A 176 35.29 9.27 39.93
N ILE A 177 34.00 9.59 40.06
CA ILE A 177 33.48 10.36 41.20
C ILE A 177 33.68 9.57 42.53
N GLU A 178 33.41 8.27 42.57
CA GLU A 178 33.61 7.44 43.77
C GLU A 178 35.09 7.34 44.17
N GLU A 179 36.00 7.28 43.21
CA GLU A 179 37.44 7.24 43.45
C GLU A 179 37.97 8.56 44.06
N TYR A 180 37.44 9.69 43.63
CA TYR A 180 37.76 11.01 44.19
C TYR A 180 37.16 11.24 45.58
N ILE A 181 35.98 10.75 45.85
CA ILE A 181 35.28 10.97 47.12
C ILE A 181 35.86 10.10 48.24
N LYS A 182 36.29 8.85 47.98
CA LYS A 182 36.84 7.94 48.96
C LYS A 182 37.99 8.50 49.81
N PRO A 183 39.04 9.16 49.27
CA PRO A 183 40.11 9.74 50.06
C PRO A 183 39.65 10.92 50.92
N ILE A 184 38.72 11.77 50.40
CA ILE A 184 38.22 12.94 51.12
C ILE A 184 37.40 12.53 52.35
N VAL A 185 36.55 11.50 52.19
CA VAL A 185 35.78 10.93 53.32
C VAL A 185 36.68 10.29 54.37
N ARG A 186 37.73 9.56 53.95
CA ARG A 186 38.71 8.99 54.87
C ARG A 186 39.47 10.05 55.65
N GLN A 187 39.83 11.17 55.04
CA GLN A 187 40.50 12.27 55.72
C GLN A 187 39.60 12.99 56.75
N LYS A 188 38.32 13.21 56.41
CA LYS A 188 37.38 13.91 57.31
C LYS A 188 36.92 13.09 58.50
N PHE A 189 36.95 11.79 58.40
CA PHE A 189 36.51 10.89 59.46
C PHE A 189 37.67 10.12 60.18
N ALA A 190 38.93 10.48 59.86
CA ALA A 190 40.06 10.00 60.65
C ALA A 190 39.97 10.60 62.05
N LYS A 191 39.67 9.78 63.06
CA LYS A 191 39.61 10.21 64.48
C LYS A 191 40.93 10.84 64.84
N PRO A 192 40.93 12.02 65.49
CA PRO A 192 42.17 12.58 66.03
C PRO A 192 42.76 11.58 67.04
N LYS A 193 44.06 11.21 66.87
CA LYS A 193 44.79 10.44 67.85
C LYS A 193 44.79 11.24 69.16
N ARG A 194 44.15 10.72 70.18
CA ARG A 194 44.26 11.27 71.54
C ARG A 194 45.73 11.21 71.98
N LEU A 195 46.35 12.34 72.03
CA LEU A 195 47.60 12.52 72.79
C LEU A 195 47.24 12.56 74.26
N TRP A 196 47.43 11.45 74.91
CA TRP A 196 47.55 11.42 76.38
C TRP A 196 49.00 11.08 76.71
N GLN A 197 49.70 12.06 77.20
CA GLN A 197 50.78 11.93 78.16
C GLN A 197 50.46 12.84 79.32
#